data_eb816db6aac8fccc109d79ec0f9b2f24
#
_entry.id   eb816db6aac8fccc109d79ec0f9b2f24
#
_cell.length_a   1.000
_cell.length_b   1.000
_cell.length_c   1.000
_cell.angle_alpha   90.00
_cell.angle_beta   90.00
_cell.angle_gamma   90.00
#
_symmetry.space_group_name_H-M   'P 1'
#
loop_
_entity.id
_entity.type
_entity.pdbx_description
1 polymer ?
#
loop_
_entity_poly.entity_id
_entity_poly.type
_entity_poly.pdbx_seq_one_letter_code
_entity_poly.pdbx_strand_id
1 'polypeptide(L)'
;MSAKEVIAQLKSFANLERKKINERFFKTGPGQYSEHDKFIGVRVPQIRLIAKQHFKQIDFSEIDQLIINPIHEVRFCALIILMNQYQANNQETVFNYYLDNISSVNNWDLVDTTVPAIIGDYLVNNSEKTVLLFKWANSDDLWERRIAIVATFAFIRQNQFKLTLAIGQLLLKDQEDLIHKAVGWMLREVYKKDINICMAFLRENYAQLPRTTLRYAIERMPEIDRKAYLKGTF
;
A
#
# COMPACT_ATOMS: atom_id res chain seq x y z
N MET A 1 -0.20 23.68 15.13
CA MET A 1 0.95 23.25 14.31
C MET A 1 0.60 23.47 12.85
N SER A 2 1.43 24.13 12.09
CA SER A 2 1.14 24.42 10.68
C SER A 2 1.84 23.46 9.72
N ALA A 3 1.30 23.31 8.53
CA ALA A 3 1.92 22.56 7.43
C ALA A 3 3.32 23.11 7.10
N LYS A 4 3.49 24.45 7.17
CA LYS A 4 4.78 25.10 6.93
C LYS A 4 5.87 24.63 7.90
N GLU A 5 5.53 24.45 9.18
CA GLU A 5 6.47 23.96 10.20
C GLU A 5 6.86 22.51 9.96
N VAL A 6 5.90 21.64 9.60
CA VAL A 6 6.16 20.23 9.23
C VAL A 6 7.08 20.16 8.01
N ILE A 7 6.80 20.96 6.96
CA ILE A 7 7.64 21.01 5.75
C ILE A 7 9.04 21.51 6.07
N ALA A 8 9.18 22.55 6.92
CA ALA A 8 10.49 23.08 7.32
C ALA A 8 11.31 22.03 8.07
N GLN A 9 10.70 21.29 8.99
CA GLN A 9 11.36 20.20 9.71
C GLN A 9 11.78 19.07 8.76
N LEU A 10 10.93 18.65 7.82
CA LEU A 10 11.33 17.66 6.81
C LEU A 10 12.51 18.15 5.99
N LYS A 11 12.49 19.40 5.53
CA LYS A 11 13.58 19.98 4.75
C LYS A 11 14.90 20.08 5.53
N SER A 12 14.88 20.21 6.86
CA SER A 12 16.10 20.21 7.68
C SER A 12 16.83 18.85 7.66
N PHE A 13 16.13 17.77 7.33
CA PHE A 13 16.69 16.42 7.15
C PHE A 13 16.98 16.05 5.69
N ALA A 14 16.84 17.01 4.77
CA ALA A 14 17.08 16.75 3.35
C ALA A 14 18.53 16.32 3.08
N ASN A 15 18.69 15.34 2.15
CA ASN A 15 19.99 14.81 1.78
C ASN A 15 20.06 14.56 0.27
N LEU A 16 21.00 15.24 -0.41
CA LEU A 16 21.11 15.21 -1.87
C LEU A 16 21.50 13.84 -2.43
N GLU A 17 22.36 13.09 -1.75
CA GLU A 17 22.74 11.76 -2.20
C GLU A 17 21.56 10.81 -2.11
N ARG A 18 20.84 10.86 -0.99
CA ARG A 18 19.65 10.05 -0.79
C ARG A 18 18.52 10.43 -1.73
N LYS A 19 18.37 11.70 -2.04
CA LYS A 19 17.43 12.17 -3.06
C LYS A 19 17.64 11.43 -4.38
N LYS A 20 18.88 11.39 -4.88
CA LYS A 20 19.24 10.69 -6.14
C LYS A 20 18.94 9.19 -6.07
N ILE A 21 19.20 8.56 -4.90
CA ILE A 21 18.88 7.16 -4.67
C ILE A 21 17.36 6.93 -4.72
N ASN A 22 16.59 7.79 -4.04
CA ASN A 22 15.13 7.69 -4.01
C ASN A 22 14.53 7.88 -5.41
N GLU A 23 14.94 8.92 -6.16
CA GLU A 23 14.47 9.20 -7.52
C GLU A 23 14.66 7.98 -8.45
N ARG A 24 15.83 7.33 -8.36
CA ARG A 24 16.09 6.10 -9.12
C ARG A 24 15.24 4.92 -8.64
N PHE A 25 15.12 4.74 -7.33
CA PHE A 25 14.41 3.62 -6.70
C PHE A 25 12.89 3.69 -6.96
N PHE A 26 12.31 4.89 -6.86
CA PHE A 26 10.90 5.14 -7.11
C PHE A 26 10.56 5.36 -8.58
N LYS A 27 11.53 5.30 -9.47
CA LYS A 27 11.33 5.44 -10.91
C LYS A 27 10.62 6.75 -11.29
N THR A 28 11.31 7.87 -11.11
CA THR A 28 10.81 9.22 -11.42
C THR A 28 11.14 9.69 -12.85
N GLY A 29 11.72 8.84 -13.69
CA GLY A 29 12.03 9.18 -15.07
C GLY A 29 10.77 9.31 -15.94
N PRO A 30 10.89 9.92 -17.14
CA PRO A 30 9.78 10.11 -18.07
C PRO A 30 9.04 8.80 -18.36
N GLY A 31 7.70 8.82 -18.31
CA GLY A 31 6.83 7.67 -18.54
C GLY A 31 6.84 6.61 -17.42
N GLN A 32 7.49 6.87 -16.30
CA GLN A 32 7.51 5.97 -15.15
C GLN A 32 6.44 6.35 -14.13
N TYR A 33 6.06 5.39 -13.27
CA TYR A 33 4.91 5.53 -12.35
C TYR A 33 5.03 6.65 -11.30
N SER A 34 6.24 7.18 -11.05
CA SER A 34 6.52 8.30 -10.13
C SER A 34 7.07 9.54 -10.86
N GLU A 35 6.83 9.71 -12.14
CA GLU A 35 7.39 10.81 -12.95
C GLU A 35 7.17 12.20 -12.34
N HIS A 36 6.03 12.41 -11.69
CA HIS A 36 5.68 13.70 -11.08
C HIS A 36 6.16 13.88 -9.63
N ASP A 37 6.73 12.84 -9.01
CA ASP A 37 7.19 12.89 -7.63
C ASP A 37 8.53 13.61 -7.52
N LYS A 38 8.61 14.52 -6.54
CA LYS A 38 9.87 15.17 -6.14
C LYS A 38 10.31 14.61 -4.81
N PHE A 39 11.61 14.28 -4.71
CA PHE A 39 12.20 13.79 -3.47
C PHE A 39 13.18 14.82 -2.89
N ILE A 40 13.31 14.85 -1.57
CA ILE A 40 14.32 15.65 -0.85
C ILE A 40 15.30 14.76 -0.07
N GLY A 41 15.08 13.46 -0.03
CA GLY A 41 15.99 12.48 0.55
C GLY A 41 15.90 12.33 2.06
N VAL A 42 14.72 12.53 2.65
CA VAL A 42 14.46 12.28 4.07
C VAL A 42 14.24 10.80 4.31
N ARG A 43 14.81 10.27 5.39
CA ARG A 43 14.65 8.84 5.73
C ARG A 43 13.30 8.59 6.43
N VAL A 44 12.71 7.44 6.19
CA VAL A 44 11.42 7.04 6.79
C VAL A 44 11.39 7.17 8.33
N PRO A 45 12.43 6.81 9.11
CA PRO A 45 12.41 7.01 10.55
C PRO A 45 12.26 8.49 10.96
N GLN A 46 12.85 9.42 10.20
CA GLN A 46 12.74 10.86 10.45
C GLN A 46 11.34 11.37 10.13
N ILE A 47 10.76 10.91 9.01
CA ILE A 47 9.37 11.21 8.65
C ILE A 47 8.40 10.73 9.76
N ARG A 48 8.57 9.49 10.23
CA ARG A 48 7.76 8.93 11.32
C ARG A 48 7.93 9.68 12.63
N LEU A 49 9.14 10.15 12.94
CA LEU A 49 9.40 10.95 14.13
C LEU A 49 8.62 12.27 14.07
N ILE A 50 8.71 13.00 12.96
CA ILE A 50 7.99 14.26 12.75
C ILE A 50 6.49 14.04 12.83
N ALA A 51 5.96 13.04 12.13
CA ALA A 51 4.55 12.68 12.17
C ALA A 51 4.07 12.41 13.61
N LYS A 52 4.85 11.64 14.39
CA LYS A 52 4.54 11.32 15.79
C LYS A 52 4.54 12.54 16.70
N GLN A 53 5.40 13.52 16.43
CA GLN A 53 5.45 14.76 17.21
C GLN A 53 4.21 15.64 17.00
N HIS A 54 3.61 15.61 15.81
CA HIS A 54 2.64 16.62 15.39
C HIS A 54 1.21 16.12 15.21
N PHE A 55 0.95 14.80 15.12
CA PHE A 55 -0.37 14.27 14.78
C PHE A 55 -1.52 14.71 15.70
N LYS A 56 -1.23 15.06 16.97
CA LYS A 56 -2.24 15.54 17.93
C LYS A 56 -2.60 17.02 17.79
N GLN A 57 -1.74 17.81 17.13
CA GLN A 57 -1.83 19.25 17.09
C GLN A 57 -2.13 19.83 15.71
N ILE A 58 -2.13 18.98 14.69
CA ILE A 58 -2.39 19.35 13.31
C ILE A 58 -3.80 18.96 12.93
N ASP A 59 -4.55 19.88 12.36
CA ASP A 59 -5.91 19.65 11.87
C ASP A 59 -5.93 19.29 10.37
N PHE A 60 -7.11 18.92 9.86
CA PHE A 60 -7.25 18.50 8.46
C PHE A 60 -6.96 19.63 7.48
N SER A 61 -7.25 20.89 7.81
CA SER A 61 -6.97 22.04 6.92
C SER A 61 -5.48 22.25 6.68
N GLU A 62 -4.65 21.90 7.66
CA GLU A 62 -3.19 21.90 7.50
C GLU A 62 -2.71 20.63 6.78
N ILE A 63 -3.37 19.48 7.01
CA ILE A 63 -3.06 18.23 6.30
C ILE A 63 -3.36 18.37 4.81
N ASP A 64 -4.39 19.11 4.40
CA ASP A 64 -4.70 19.41 2.99
C ASP A 64 -3.50 19.96 2.23
N GLN A 65 -2.72 20.84 2.87
CA GLN A 65 -1.52 21.43 2.27
C GLN A 65 -0.35 20.44 2.17
N LEU A 66 -0.31 19.44 3.05
CA LEU A 66 0.72 18.40 3.05
C LEU A 66 0.43 17.29 2.05
N ILE A 67 -0.83 16.85 1.96
CA ILE A 67 -1.22 15.66 1.22
C ILE A 67 -1.16 15.86 -0.31
N ILE A 68 -1.33 17.10 -0.77
CA ILE A 68 -1.21 17.47 -2.20
C ILE A 68 0.20 17.97 -2.58
N ASN A 69 1.15 17.93 -1.64
CA ASN A 69 2.47 18.49 -1.88
C ASN A 69 3.24 17.70 -2.95
N PRO A 70 3.94 18.35 -3.89
CA PRO A 70 4.73 17.65 -4.91
C PRO A 70 5.92 16.87 -4.34
N ILE A 71 6.34 17.18 -3.09
CA ILE A 71 7.42 16.43 -2.43
C ILE A 71 6.83 15.17 -1.81
N HIS A 72 7.31 14.02 -2.27
CA HIS A 72 6.85 12.70 -1.84
C HIS A 72 6.92 12.51 -0.32
N GLU A 73 8.05 12.86 0.31
CA GLU A 73 8.23 12.70 1.76
C GLU A 73 7.28 13.59 2.57
N VAL A 74 6.77 14.70 2.01
CA VAL A 74 5.76 15.55 2.65
C VAL A 74 4.40 14.84 2.63
N ARG A 75 3.98 14.29 1.48
CA ARG A 75 2.75 13.48 1.39
C ARG A 75 2.81 12.25 2.30
N PHE A 76 3.97 11.57 2.31
CA PHE A 76 4.17 10.42 3.18
C PHE A 76 4.04 10.81 4.66
N CYS A 77 4.59 11.95 5.08
CA CYS A 77 4.42 12.47 6.44
C CYS A 77 2.95 12.73 6.77
N ALA A 78 2.19 13.36 5.86
CA ALA A 78 0.75 13.61 6.03
C ALA A 78 -0.02 12.30 6.26
N LEU A 79 0.24 11.28 5.45
CA LEU A 79 -0.41 9.98 5.57
C LEU A 79 -0.02 9.23 6.86
N ILE A 80 1.23 9.36 7.34
CA ILE A 80 1.63 8.84 8.66
C ILE A 80 0.95 9.61 9.79
N ILE A 81 0.76 10.92 9.66
CA ILE A 81 -0.02 11.72 10.62
C ILE A 81 -1.46 11.19 10.70
N LEU A 82 -2.11 11.00 9.55
CA LEU A 82 -3.47 10.42 9.47
C LEU A 82 -3.53 9.04 10.12
N MET A 83 -2.55 8.18 9.86
CA MET A 83 -2.47 6.87 10.48
C MET A 83 -2.37 6.95 12.03
N ASN A 84 -1.58 7.89 12.55
CA ASN A 84 -1.47 8.10 14.00
C ASN A 84 -2.77 8.68 14.60
N GLN A 85 -3.47 9.57 13.87
CA GLN A 85 -4.77 10.10 14.28
C GLN A 85 -5.84 9.00 14.27
N TYR A 86 -5.85 8.14 13.28
CA TYR A 86 -6.72 6.96 13.20
C TYR A 86 -6.56 6.07 14.43
N GLN A 87 -5.32 5.74 14.79
CA GLN A 87 -5.00 4.92 15.96
C GLN A 87 -5.36 5.58 17.30
N ALA A 88 -5.47 6.91 17.34
CA ALA A 88 -5.86 7.68 18.51
C ALA A 88 -7.37 7.90 18.66
N ASN A 89 -8.21 7.00 18.10
CA ASN A 89 -9.68 6.99 18.18
C ASN A 89 -10.42 8.01 17.28
N ASN A 90 -9.85 8.41 16.15
CA ASN A 90 -10.51 9.23 15.15
C ASN A 90 -10.81 8.46 13.85
N GLN A 91 -11.27 7.21 14.00
CA GLN A 91 -11.30 6.22 12.91
C GLN A 91 -12.20 6.62 11.75
N GLU A 92 -13.46 6.92 12.00
CA GLU A 92 -14.42 7.24 10.94
C GLU A 92 -14.06 8.53 10.21
N THR A 93 -13.69 9.57 10.94
CA THR A 93 -13.32 10.86 10.36
C THR A 93 -12.08 10.73 9.48
N VAL A 94 -11.04 10.02 9.97
CA VAL A 94 -9.81 9.79 9.20
C VAL A 94 -10.08 8.89 7.99
N PHE A 95 -10.91 7.86 8.13
CA PHE A 95 -11.30 7.01 7.01
C PHE A 95 -11.97 7.81 5.91
N ASN A 96 -12.98 8.62 6.24
CA ASN A 96 -13.67 9.46 5.27
C ASN A 96 -12.72 10.48 4.61
N TYR A 97 -11.89 11.17 5.41
CA TYR A 97 -10.88 12.09 4.90
C TYR A 97 -9.89 11.39 3.95
N TYR A 98 -9.46 10.17 4.29
CA TYR A 98 -8.56 9.39 3.43
C TYR A 98 -9.22 9.04 2.10
N LEU A 99 -10.52 8.68 2.10
CA LEU A 99 -11.28 8.43 0.88
C LEU A 99 -11.39 9.66 -0.01
N ASP A 100 -11.66 10.82 0.56
CA ASP A 100 -11.78 12.08 -0.17
C ASP A 100 -10.44 12.48 -0.84
N ASN A 101 -9.32 12.01 -0.28
CA ASN A 101 -7.97 12.31 -0.75
C ASN A 101 -7.25 11.10 -1.37
N ILE A 102 -7.97 10.06 -1.76
CA ILE A 102 -7.39 8.78 -2.22
C ILE A 102 -6.46 8.93 -3.43
N SER A 103 -6.73 9.89 -4.31
CA SER A 103 -5.90 10.22 -5.48
C SER A 103 -4.49 10.71 -5.13
N SER A 104 -4.28 11.20 -3.90
CA SER A 104 -2.96 11.60 -3.39
C SER A 104 -2.13 10.41 -2.90
N VAL A 105 -2.73 9.22 -2.78
CA VAL A 105 -2.07 7.98 -2.37
C VAL A 105 -1.54 7.25 -3.60
N ASN A 106 -0.71 7.93 -4.35
CA ASN A 106 -0.31 7.60 -5.71
C ASN A 106 1.14 7.06 -5.82
N ASN A 107 1.57 6.29 -4.83
CA ASN A 107 2.82 5.53 -4.89
C ASN A 107 2.73 4.28 -4.01
N TRP A 108 3.49 3.23 -4.35
CA TRP A 108 3.41 1.94 -3.67
C TRP A 108 3.74 2.01 -2.17
N ASP A 109 4.72 2.83 -1.75
CA ASP A 109 5.08 2.94 -0.33
C ASP A 109 4.03 3.69 0.50
N LEU A 110 3.34 4.67 -0.10
CA LEU A 110 2.19 5.34 0.49
C LEU A 110 1.05 4.35 0.74
N VAL A 111 0.71 3.57 -0.29
CA VAL A 111 -0.32 2.52 -0.23
C VAL A 111 0.06 1.45 0.80
N ASP A 112 1.24 0.84 0.66
CA ASP A 112 1.64 -0.33 1.44
C ASP A 112 1.79 -0.03 2.94
N THR A 113 2.14 1.23 3.27
CA THR A 113 2.31 1.66 4.66
C THR A 113 0.99 2.01 5.33
N THR A 114 0.07 2.67 4.64
CA THR A 114 -1.08 3.32 5.31
C THR A 114 -2.41 2.64 5.04
N VAL A 115 -2.60 2.06 3.87
CA VAL A 115 -3.86 1.40 3.49
C VAL A 115 -4.25 0.24 4.42
N PRO A 116 -3.36 -0.69 4.79
CA PRO A 116 -3.75 -1.75 5.73
C PRO A 116 -4.16 -1.22 7.11
N ALA A 117 -3.55 -0.11 7.54
CA ALA A 117 -3.74 0.43 8.88
C ALA A 117 -4.95 1.38 9.00
N ILE A 118 -5.42 1.95 7.90
CA ILE A 118 -6.56 2.87 7.87
C ILE A 118 -7.73 2.20 7.14
N ILE A 119 -7.59 1.95 5.84
CA ILE A 119 -8.67 1.41 5.01
C ILE A 119 -8.98 -0.04 5.41
N GLY A 120 -7.95 -0.89 5.44
CA GLY A 120 -8.13 -2.31 5.74
C GLY A 120 -8.70 -2.53 7.13
N ASP A 121 -8.15 -1.87 8.15
CA ASP A 121 -8.59 -1.98 9.55
C ASP A 121 -10.03 -1.47 9.74
N TYR A 122 -10.38 -0.34 9.11
CA TYR A 122 -11.75 0.18 9.17
C TYR A 122 -12.75 -0.79 8.52
N LEU A 123 -12.43 -1.35 7.35
CA LEU A 123 -13.31 -2.26 6.61
C LEU A 123 -13.48 -3.62 7.30
N VAL A 124 -12.51 -4.09 8.09
CA VAL A 124 -12.66 -5.30 8.91
C VAL A 124 -13.84 -5.16 9.89
N ASN A 125 -14.03 -3.97 10.45
CA ASN A 125 -15.08 -3.69 11.41
C ASN A 125 -16.37 -3.12 10.76
N ASN A 126 -16.34 -2.82 9.45
CA ASN A 126 -17.46 -2.24 8.68
C ASN A 126 -17.61 -3.00 7.36
N SER A 127 -17.99 -4.28 7.46
CA SER A 127 -17.98 -5.23 6.35
C SER A 127 -18.90 -4.84 5.18
N GLU A 128 -19.96 -4.08 5.41
CA GLU A 128 -20.87 -3.55 4.40
C GLU A 128 -20.17 -2.59 3.42
N LYS A 129 -19.08 -1.94 3.86
CA LYS A 129 -18.29 -1.04 3.02
C LYS A 129 -17.22 -1.76 2.17
N THR A 130 -17.06 -3.08 2.32
CA THR A 130 -16.06 -3.85 1.53
C THR A 130 -16.34 -3.85 0.02
N VAL A 131 -17.53 -3.47 -0.40
CA VAL A 131 -17.87 -3.22 -1.80
C VAL A 131 -16.92 -2.20 -2.46
N LEU A 132 -16.34 -1.28 -1.70
CA LEU A 132 -15.34 -0.33 -2.18
C LEU A 132 -14.10 -1.05 -2.77
N LEU A 133 -13.68 -2.16 -2.18
CA LEU A 133 -12.53 -2.92 -2.68
C LEU A 133 -12.80 -3.52 -4.06
N PHE A 134 -14.03 -3.97 -4.31
CA PHE A 134 -14.43 -4.46 -5.64
C PHE A 134 -14.50 -3.33 -6.66
N LYS A 135 -15.00 -2.15 -6.26
CA LYS A 135 -14.99 -0.95 -7.09
C LYS A 135 -13.56 -0.60 -7.50
N TRP A 136 -12.65 -0.49 -6.53
CA TRP A 136 -11.26 -0.12 -6.80
C TRP A 136 -10.48 -1.20 -7.58
N ALA A 137 -10.77 -2.49 -7.35
CA ALA A 137 -10.15 -3.57 -8.12
C ALA A 137 -10.50 -3.51 -9.63
N ASN A 138 -11.60 -2.85 -10.00
CA ASN A 138 -12.02 -2.66 -11.38
C ASN A 138 -11.76 -1.22 -11.90
N SER A 139 -10.97 -0.41 -11.19
CA SER A 139 -10.63 0.95 -11.59
C SER A 139 -9.57 0.97 -12.69
N ASP A 140 -9.61 2.00 -13.53
CA ASP A 140 -8.54 2.29 -14.48
C ASP A 140 -7.27 2.83 -13.78
N ASP A 141 -7.39 3.36 -12.56
CA ASP A 141 -6.26 3.85 -11.78
C ASP A 141 -5.47 2.70 -11.13
N LEU A 142 -4.16 2.67 -11.42
CA LEU A 142 -3.22 1.69 -10.87
C LEU A 142 -3.24 1.66 -9.33
N TRP A 143 -3.32 2.85 -8.72
CA TRP A 143 -3.18 2.96 -7.27
C TRP A 143 -4.46 2.52 -6.55
N GLU A 144 -5.64 2.79 -7.12
CA GLU A 144 -6.90 2.25 -6.61
C GLU A 144 -6.90 0.72 -6.65
N ARG A 145 -6.46 0.10 -7.77
CA ARG A 145 -6.34 -1.36 -7.85
C ARG A 145 -5.36 -1.92 -6.82
N ARG A 146 -4.24 -1.21 -6.58
CA ARG A 146 -3.29 -1.60 -5.54
C ARG A 146 -3.88 -1.44 -4.14
N ILE A 147 -4.60 -0.35 -3.86
CA ILE A 147 -5.32 -0.12 -2.60
C ILE A 147 -6.29 -1.28 -2.34
N ALA A 148 -7.05 -1.71 -3.35
CA ALA A 148 -8.02 -2.80 -3.22
C ALA A 148 -7.39 -4.08 -2.67
N ILE A 149 -6.27 -4.52 -3.23
CA ILE A 149 -5.65 -5.77 -2.79
C ILE A 149 -4.85 -5.59 -1.50
N VAL A 150 -4.14 -4.47 -1.30
CA VAL A 150 -3.31 -4.24 -0.12
C VAL A 150 -4.16 -4.00 1.14
N ALA A 151 -5.36 -3.41 1.02
CA ALA A 151 -6.30 -3.29 2.14
C ALA A 151 -6.67 -4.65 2.74
N THR A 152 -6.70 -5.70 1.93
CA THR A 152 -7.04 -7.05 2.41
C THR A 152 -6.03 -7.63 3.40
N PHE A 153 -4.85 -7.01 3.54
CA PHE A 153 -3.86 -7.44 4.54
C PHE A 153 -4.40 -7.38 5.98
N ALA A 154 -5.27 -6.42 6.29
CA ALA A 154 -5.93 -6.35 7.59
C ALA A 154 -6.82 -7.58 7.84
N PHE A 155 -7.55 -8.03 6.83
CA PHE A 155 -8.38 -9.25 6.90
C PHE A 155 -7.53 -10.51 7.07
N ILE A 156 -6.40 -10.61 6.34
CA ILE A 156 -5.46 -11.74 6.48
C ILE A 156 -4.95 -11.84 7.91
N ARG A 157 -4.63 -10.72 8.56
CA ARG A 157 -4.20 -10.70 9.96
C ARG A 157 -5.22 -11.32 10.91
N GLN A 158 -6.51 -11.23 10.57
CA GLN A 158 -7.63 -11.81 11.32
C GLN A 158 -8.08 -13.18 10.79
N ASN A 159 -7.25 -13.84 9.98
CA ASN A 159 -7.53 -15.13 9.34
C ASN A 159 -8.81 -15.14 8.46
N GLN A 160 -9.15 -14.00 7.87
CA GLN A 160 -10.25 -13.81 6.94
C GLN A 160 -9.70 -13.70 5.51
N PHE A 161 -9.69 -14.81 4.75
CA PHE A 161 -8.98 -14.88 3.45
C PHE A 161 -9.88 -14.66 2.24
N LYS A 162 -11.21 -14.87 2.38
CA LYS A 162 -12.15 -14.87 1.24
C LYS A 162 -12.04 -13.61 0.38
N LEU A 163 -11.97 -12.45 1.01
CA LEU A 163 -11.90 -11.17 0.32
C LEU A 163 -10.57 -11.01 -0.44
N THR A 164 -9.46 -11.42 0.17
CA THR A 164 -8.14 -11.41 -0.48
C THR A 164 -8.13 -12.27 -1.74
N LEU A 165 -8.69 -13.47 -1.66
CA LEU A 165 -8.75 -14.38 -2.82
C LEU A 165 -9.66 -13.84 -3.92
N ALA A 166 -10.83 -13.28 -3.55
CA ALA A 166 -11.76 -12.71 -4.52
C ALA A 166 -11.16 -11.49 -5.27
N ILE A 167 -10.56 -10.54 -4.54
CA ILE A 167 -9.87 -9.38 -5.15
C ILE A 167 -8.64 -9.85 -5.93
N GLY A 168 -7.86 -10.78 -5.39
CA GLY A 168 -6.70 -11.36 -6.08
C GLY A 168 -7.10 -11.99 -7.41
N GLN A 169 -8.21 -12.75 -7.46
CA GLN A 169 -8.75 -13.35 -8.67
C GLN A 169 -9.08 -12.32 -9.76
N LEU A 170 -9.72 -11.21 -9.40
CA LEU A 170 -10.02 -10.12 -10.33
C LEU A 170 -8.75 -9.53 -10.95
N LEU A 171 -7.69 -9.39 -10.15
CA LEU A 171 -6.45 -8.74 -10.52
C LEU A 171 -5.42 -9.66 -11.21
N LEU A 172 -5.71 -10.96 -11.41
CA LEU A 172 -4.79 -11.87 -12.12
C LEU A 172 -4.53 -11.46 -13.58
N LYS A 173 -5.49 -10.75 -14.21
CA LYS A 173 -5.38 -10.29 -15.60
C LYS A 173 -4.83 -8.86 -15.74
N ASP A 174 -4.45 -8.24 -14.63
CA ASP A 174 -3.86 -6.90 -14.66
C ASP A 174 -2.56 -6.88 -15.49
N GLN A 175 -2.26 -5.74 -16.10
CA GLN A 175 -1.06 -5.59 -16.93
C GLN A 175 0.13 -5.01 -16.15
N GLU A 176 -0.13 -4.48 -14.95
CA GLU A 176 0.86 -3.76 -14.16
C GLU A 176 1.66 -4.69 -13.24
N ASP A 177 2.98 -4.67 -13.38
CA ASP A 177 3.89 -5.45 -12.54
C ASP A 177 3.77 -5.12 -11.04
N LEU A 178 3.43 -3.86 -10.71
CA LEU A 178 3.16 -3.43 -9.35
C LEU A 178 1.90 -4.10 -8.74
N ILE A 179 0.91 -4.42 -9.55
CA ILE A 179 -0.28 -5.19 -9.11
C ILE A 179 0.08 -6.66 -8.96
N HIS A 180 0.81 -7.25 -9.91
CA HIS A 180 1.28 -8.63 -9.81
C HIS A 180 2.07 -8.87 -8.51
N LYS A 181 2.95 -7.92 -8.13
CA LYS A 181 3.71 -7.97 -6.88
C LYS A 181 2.80 -7.87 -5.65
N ALA A 182 1.81 -6.98 -5.68
CA ALA A 182 0.89 -6.82 -4.56
C ALA A 182 0.02 -8.05 -4.33
N VAL A 183 -0.56 -8.62 -5.41
CA VAL A 183 -1.33 -9.87 -5.34
C VAL A 183 -0.46 -11.01 -4.82
N GLY A 184 0.75 -11.17 -5.36
CA GLY A 184 1.68 -12.19 -4.91
C GLY A 184 2.08 -12.01 -3.45
N TRP A 185 2.30 -10.77 -2.99
CA TRP A 185 2.56 -10.48 -1.58
C TRP A 185 1.38 -10.88 -0.69
N MET A 186 0.15 -10.51 -1.04
CA MET A 186 -1.03 -10.88 -0.25
C MET A 186 -1.23 -12.40 -0.21
N LEU A 187 -1.05 -13.11 -1.31
CA LEU A 187 -1.08 -14.59 -1.34
C LEU A 187 0.01 -15.20 -0.45
N ARG A 188 1.22 -14.63 -0.42
CA ARG A 188 2.28 -15.05 0.50
C ARG A 188 1.88 -14.82 1.96
N GLU A 189 1.19 -13.76 2.28
CA GLU A 189 0.70 -13.52 3.64
C GLU A 189 -0.43 -14.50 4.02
N VAL A 190 -1.30 -14.88 3.05
CA VAL A 190 -2.26 -15.98 3.23
C VAL A 190 -1.52 -17.30 3.48
N TYR A 191 -0.50 -17.63 2.68
CA TYR A 191 0.32 -18.84 2.87
C TYR A 191 0.90 -18.96 4.28
N LYS A 192 1.36 -17.86 4.86
CA LYS A 192 1.90 -17.84 6.24
C LYS A 192 0.84 -18.16 7.30
N LYS A 193 -0.44 -17.95 7.00
CA LYS A 193 -1.56 -18.17 7.90
C LYS A 193 -2.24 -19.51 7.66
N ASP A 194 -2.49 -19.83 6.39
CA ASP A 194 -3.12 -21.08 5.96
C ASP A 194 -2.52 -21.54 4.62
N ILE A 195 -1.67 -22.55 4.71
CA ILE A 195 -0.98 -23.14 3.56
C ILE A 195 -1.99 -23.73 2.57
N ASN A 196 -3.01 -24.43 3.07
CA ASN A 196 -3.94 -25.16 2.20
C ASN A 196 -4.80 -24.22 1.35
N ILE A 197 -5.28 -23.13 1.97
CA ILE A 197 -6.07 -22.11 1.26
C ILE A 197 -5.24 -21.45 0.15
N CYS A 198 -3.99 -21.06 0.46
CA CYS A 198 -3.12 -20.46 -0.54
C CYS A 198 -2.80 -21.43 -1.68
N MET A 199 -2.45 -22.69 -1.35
CA MET A 199 -2.12 -23.69 -2.35
C MET A 199 -3.31 -24.06 -3.23
N ALA A 200 -4.53 -24.14 -2.69
CA ALA A 200 -5.74 -24.34 -3.47
C ALA A 200 -5.91 -23.22 -4.50
N PHE A 201 -5.84 -21.96 -4.07
CA PHE A 201 -5.93 -20.82 -4.98
C PHE A 201 -4.87 -20.85 -6.08
N LEU A 202 -3.62 -21.16 -5.73
CA LEU A 202 -2.52 -21.22 -6.72
C LEU A 202 -2.74 -22.33 -7.75
N ARG A 203 -3.25 -23.51 -7.33
CA ARG A 203 -3.53 -24.62 -8.24
C ARG A 203 -4.68 -24.31 -9.19
N GLU A 204 -5.79 -23.79 -8.66
CA GLU A 204 -6.98 -23.43 -9.43
C GLU A 204 -6.69 -22.37 -10.50
N ASN A 205 -5.77 -21.46 -10.18
CA ASN A 205 -5.48 -20.32 -11.04
C ASN A 205 -4.16 -20.42 -11.80
N TYR A 206 -3.43 -21.51 -11.69
CA TYR A 206 -2.05 -21.63 -12.16
C TYR A 206 -1.85 -21.19 -13.61
N ALA A 207 -2.76 -21.57 -14.51
CA ALA A 207 -2.67 -21.27 -15.94
C ALA A 207 -2.76 -19.76 -16.27
N GLN A 208 -3.36 -18.96 -15.40
CA GLN A 208 -3.54 -17.52 -15.59
C GLN A 208 -2.70 -16.66 -14.61
N LEU A 209 -1.94 -17.31 -13.72
CA LEU A 209 -1.08 -16.59 -12.78
C LEU A 209 0.08 -15.89 -13.50
N PRO A 210 0.22 -14.56 -13.40
CA PRO A 210 1.42 -13.87 -13.85
C PRO A 210 2.66 -14.44 -13.12
N ARG A 211 3.76 -14.58 -13.86
CA ARG A 211 5.01 -15.14 -13.29
C ARG A 211 5.51 -14.35 -12.09
N THR A 212 5.35 -13.02 -12.10
CA THR A 212 5.67 -12.16 -10.96
C THR A 212 4.81 -12.50 -9.75
N THR A 213 3.48 -12.62 -9.93
CA THR A 213 2.56 -13.01 -8.85
C THR A 213 2.94 -14.36 -8.25
N LEU A 214 3.17 -15.37 -9.09
CA LEU A 214 3.59 -16.69 -8.63
C LEU A 214 4.88 -16.61 -7.80
N ARG A 215 5.93 -15.96 -8.30
CA ARG A 215 7.23 -15.85 -7.60
C ARG A 215 7.09 -15.20 -6.21
N TYR A 216 6.28 -14.16 -6.09
CA TYR A 216 6.03 -13.49 -4.80
C TYR A 216 5.23 -14.39 -3.85
N ALA A 217 4.19 -15.06 -4.35
CA ALA A 217 3.34 -15.93 -3.55
C ALA A 217 4.11 -17.11 -2.92
N ILE A 218 5.00 -17.73 -3.71
CA ILE A 218 5.75 -18.93 -3.29
C ILE A 218 7.08 -18.65 -2.58
N GLU A 219 7.42 -17.37 -2.36
CA GLU A 219 8.74 -16.97 -1.81
C GLU A 219 9.09 -17.66 -0.48
N ARG A 220 8.09 -17.95 0.34
CA ARG A 220 8.25 -18.57 1.66
C ARG A 220 8.03 -20.09 1.68
N MET A 221 7.76 -20.69 0.53
CA MET A 221 7.64 -22.14 0.41
C MET A 221 9.01 -22.83 0.52
N PRO A 222 9.05 -24.09 1.00
CA PRO A 222 10.22 -24.94 0.88
C PRO A 222 10.74 -24.98 -0.56
N GLU A 223 12.06 -25.12 -0.73
CA GLU A 223 12.68 -25.03 -2.06
C GLU A 223 12.16 -26.07 -3.05
N ILE A 224 11.85 -27.27 -2.57
CA ILE A 224 11.29 -28.36 -3.39
C ILE A 224 9.95 -27.94 -3.97
N ASP A 225 9.03 -27.49 -3.13
CA ASP A 225 7.69 -27.04 -3.55
C ASP A 225 7.78 -25.82 -4.47
N ARG A 226 8.62 -24.86 -4.12
CA ARG A 226 8.85 -23.67 -4.94
C ARG A 226 9.32 -24.02 -6.34
N LYS A 227 10.27 -24.98 -6.47
CA LYS A 227 10.74 -25.46 -7.76
C LYS A 227 9.64 -26.19 -8.55
N ALA A 228 8.81 -26.98 -7.88
CA ALA A 228 7.68 -27.68 -8.50
C ALA A 228 6.69 -26.66 -9.08
N TYR A 229 6.27 -25.64 -8.29
CA TYR A 229 5.40 -24.56 -8.78
C TYR A 229 6.02 -23.77 -9.95
N LEU A 230 7.31 -23.48 -9.92
CA LEU A 230 7.98 -22.77 -11.02
C LEU A 230 8.02 -23.58 -12.31
N LYS A 231 8.03 -24.93 -12.23
CA LYS A 231 8.02 -25.85 -13.36
C LYS A 231 6.62 -26.33 -13.78
N GLY A 232 5.60 -26.14 -12.94
CA GLY A 232 4.26 -26.67 -13.17
C GLY A 232 4.15 -28.16 -12.94
N THR A 233 4.92 -28.72 -12.01
CA THR A 233 5.01 -30.18 -11.70
C THR A 233 4.54 -30.51 -10.27
N PHE A 234 3.56 -29.79 -9.72
CA PHE A 234 3.01 -29.90 -8.35
C PHE A 234 1.68 -30.66 -8.31
#